data_a398185504d4b0bccb78bf031b31160c
#
_entry.id   a398185504d4b0bccb78bf031b31160c
#
_cell.length_a   1.000
_cell.length_b   1.000
_cell.length_c   1.000
_cell.angle_alpha   90.00
_cell.angle_beta   90.00
_cell.angle_gamma   90.00
#
_symmetry.space_group_name_H-M   'P 1'
#
loop_
_entity.id
_entity.type
_entity.pdbx_description
1 polymer ?
#
loop_
_entity_poly.entity_id
_entity_poly.type
_entity_poly.pdbx_seq_one_letter_code
_entity_poly.pdbx_strand_id
1 'polypeptide(L)'
;MAQNRIEMNTTFEKSSNSTDEWYTPKEIIDALGKFDLDPCAPVNPLWETATQMYNKNDDGLSQEWKGRVWLNPPYSRPLIERFVNRLAEHGNGIALLFNRCDSKMFQDVIFEKAIAMKFLRNRIRFFRPDGTRGDSPGCGSI
;
A
#
# COMPACT_ATOMS: atom_id res chain seq x y z
N MET A 1 42.62 -18.18 11.06
CA MET A 1 42.14 -16.94 10.48
C MET A 1 40.62 -16.92 10.57
N ALA A 2 40.06 -16.13 11.44
CA ALA A 2 38.61 -15.97 11.51
C ALA A 2 38.15 -15.08 10.34
N GLN A 3 37.43 -15.65 9.41
CA GLN A 3 36.68 -14.84 8.44
C GLN A 3 35.50 -14.21 9.18
N ASN A 4 35.59 -12.92 9.48
CA ASN A 4 34.44 -12.13 9.87
C ASN A 4 33.50 -12.04 8.68
N ARG A 5 32.57 -12.97 8.61
CA ARG A 5 31.41 -12.85 7.75
C ARG A 5 30.53 -11.78 8.42
N ILE A 6 30.55 -10.59 7.88
CA ILE A 6 29.52 -9.58 8.19
C ILE A 6 28.25 -10.17 7.58
N GLU A 7 27.47 -10.86 8.38
CA GLU A 7 26.09 -11.15 8.04
C GLU A 7 25.35 -9.81 7.99
N MET A 8 25.20 -9.30 6.79
CA MET A 8 24.25 -8.22 6.57
C MET A 8 22.87 -8.77 6.91
N ASN A 9 22.38 -8.34 8.05
CA ASN A 9 21.07 -8.71 8.55
C ASN A 9 20.04 -8.10 7.61
N THR A 10 19.62 -8.84 6.59
CA THR A 10 18.57 -8.47 5.63
C THR A 10 17.16 -8.65 6.22
N THR A 11 17.04 -8.64 7.52
CA THR A 11 15.78 -8.77 8.25
C THR A 11 14.94 -7.49 8.31
N PHE A 12 14.99 -6.64 7.25
CA PHE A 12 14.10 -5.47 7.20
C PHE A 12 12.64 -5.82 6.84
N GLU A 13 12.32 -7.07 6.48
CA GLU A 13 11.01 -7.43 5.97
C GLU A 13 10.39 -8.72 6.55
N LYS A 14 11.00 -9.34 7.55
CA LYS A 14 10.44 -10.56 8.17
C LYS A 14 10.34 -10.43 9.68
N SER A 15 9.30 -9.76 10.15
CA SER A 15 8.75 -10.20 11.43
C SER A 15 7.89 -11.44 11.14
N SER A 16 8.13 -12.52 11.86
CA SER A 16 7.47 -13.82 11.72
C SER A 16 5.95 -13.83 12.05
N ASN A 17 5.33 -12.66 12.16
CA ASN A 17 3.91 -12.42 12.37
C ASN A 17 3.39 -11.28 11.49
N SER A 18 4.00 -11.03 10.32
CA SER A 18 3.49 -10.00 9.41
C SER A 18 2.24 -10.52 8.71
N THR A 19 1.10 -10.04 9.16
CA THR A 19 -0.10 -10.04 8.33
C THR A 19 0.15 -9.08 7.16
N ASP A 20 -0.15 -9.46 5.94
CA ASP A 20 -0.13 -8.55 4.78
C ASP A 20 -1.23 -7.47 4.87
N GLU A 21 -2.01 -7.48 5.94
CA GLU A 21 -3.11 -6.56 6.20
C GLU A 21 -2.67 -5.45 7.15
N TRP A 22 -2.40 -4.29 6.58
CA TRP A 22 -2.07 -3.07 7.30
C TRP A 22 -3.10 -1.99 7.00
N TYR A 23 -3.68 -1.40 8.01
CA TYR A 23 -4.75 -0.43 7.88
C TYR A 23 -4.18 0.98 7.91
N THR A 24 -4.45 1.73 6.85
CA THR A 24 -4.09 3.14 6.77
C THR A 24 -4.82 3.91 7.87
N PRO A 25 -4.13 4.78 8.62
CA PRO A 25 -4.78 5.63 9.62
C PRO A 25 -5.95 6.42 9.04
N LYS A 26 -7.06 6.44 9.78
CA LYS A 26 -8.29 7.09 9.33
C LYS A 26 -8.10 8.56 8.99
N GLU A 27 -7.27 9.25 9.75
CA GLU A 27 -6.95 10.67 9.53
C GLU A 27 -6.32 10.95 8.15
N ILE A 28 -5.59 9.99 7.58
CA ILE A 28 -5.03 10.12 6.23
C ILE A 28 -6.15 10.01 5.18
N ILE A 29 -7.03 9.03 5.33
CA ILE A 29 -8.17 8.85 4.42
C ILE A 29 -9.07 10.09 4.47
N ASP A 30 -9.43 10.54 5.67
CA ASP A 30 -10.32 11.70 5.86
C ASP A 30 -9.71 12.98 5.26
N ALA A 31 -8.40 13.17 5.37
CA ALA A 31 -7.71 14.32 4.81
C ALA A 31 -7.68 14.33 3.27
N LEU A 32 -7.79 13.17 2.63
CA LEU A 32 -7.79 13.03 1.18
C LEU A 32 -9.20 13.16 0.56
N GLY A 33 -10.24 13.18 1.38
CA GLY A 33 -11.62 13.27 0.95
C GLY A 33 -12.28 11.91 0.71
N LYS A 34 -13.36 11.90 -0.06
CA LYS A 34 -14.13 10.68 -0.31
C LYS A 34 -13.59 9.89 -1.48
N PHE A 35 -13.66 8.57 -1.34
CA PHE A 35 -13.35 7.60 -2.40
C PHE A 35 -14.57 6.76 -2.73
N ASP A 36 -14.69 6.39 -3.99
CA ASP A 36 -15.79 5.54 -4.48
C ASP A 36 -15.45 4.07 -4.34
N LEU A 37 -14.18 3.71 -4.51
CA LEU A 37 -13.72 2.32 -4.53
C LEU A 37 -12.41 2.12 -3.78
N ASP A 38 -12.35 1.08 -2.94
CA ASP A 38 -11.14 0.47 -2.41
C ASP A 38 -11.07 -1.00 -2.88
N PRO A 39 -10.21 -1.31 -3.87
CA PRO A 39 -10.13 -2.67 -4.41
C PRO A 39 -9.25 -3.62 -3.60
N CYS A 40 -8.59 -3.12 -2.55
CA CYS A 40 -7.69 -3.87 -1.68
C CYS A 40 -8.02 -3.70 -0.21
N ALA A 41 -9.29 -3.53 0.12
CA ALA A 41 -9.74 -3.37 1.50
C ALA A 41 -9.40 -4.60 2.35
N PRO A 42 -9.12 -4.41 3.65
CA PRO A 42 -8.99 -5.55 4.55
C PRO A 42 -10.32 -6.30 4.71
N VAL A 43 -10.22 -7.59 5.08
CA VAL A 43 -11.43 -8.43 5.29
C VAL A 43 -12.30 -7.89 6.42
N ASN A 44 -11.69 -7.42 7.50
CA ASN A 44 -12.38 -6.83 8.64
C ASN A 44 -11.90 -5.38 8.84
N PRO A 45 -12.40 -4.43 8.07
CA PRO A 45 -11.94 -3.05 8.16
C PRO A 45 -12.27 -2.43 9.51
N LEU A 46 -11.33 -1.66 10.07
CA LEU A 46 -11.56 -0.89 11.29
C LEU A 46 -12.41 0.35 11.03
N TRP A 47 -12.37 0.86 9.80
CA TRP A 47 -13.18 1.97 9.28
C TRP A 47 -13.34 1.83 7.77
N GLU A 48 -14.32 2.50 7.24
CA GLU A 48 -14.53 2.55 5.81
C GLU A 48 -13.48 3.45 5.13
N THR A 49 -12.91 2.99 4.02
CA THR A 49 -11.98 3.73 3.18
C THR A 49 -12.63 4.27 1.91
N ALA A 50 -13.69 3.61 1.45
CA ALA A 50 -14.45 3.97 0.25
C ALA A 50 -15.89 3.50 0.36
N THR A 51 -16.76 3.98 -0.52
CA THR A 51 -18.17 3.57 -0.61
C THR A 51 -18.30 2.09 -0.97
N GLN A 52 -17.52 1.62 -1.95
CA GLN A 52 -17.40 0.21 -2.34
C GLN A 52 -16.03 -0.31 -1.92
N MET A 53 -16.02 -1.43 -1.20
CA MET A 53 -14.79 -2.04 -0.69
C MET A 53 -14.74 -3.51 -1.12
N TYR A 54 -13.67 -3.89 -1.82
CA TYR A 54 -13.38 -5.28 -2.17
C TYR A 54 -12.19 -5.78 -1.37
N ASN A 55 -12.36 -6.90 -0.70
CA ASN A 55 -11.28 -7.57 0.02
C ASN A 55 -10.68 -8.73 -0.82
N LYS A 56 -9.73 -9.44 -0.26
CA LYS A 56 -9.06 -10.55 -0.96
C LYS A 56 -9.99 -11.68 -1.42
N ASN A 57 -11.14 -11.87 -0.74
CA ASN A 57 -12.12 -12.90 -1.11
C ASN A 57 -12.95 -12.46 -2.33
N ASP A 58 -13.08 -11.18 -2.57
CA ASP A 58 -13.82 -10.60 -3.70
C ASP A 58 -12.98 -10.53 -4.98
N ASP A 59 -11.65 -10.62 -4.87
CA ASP A 59 -10.68 -10.38 -5.94
C ASP A 59 -10.90 -9.02 -6.65
N GLY A 60 -10.45 -7.94 -6.01
CA GLY A 60 -10.64 -6.59 -6.52
C GLY A 60 -10.06 -6.33 -7.92
N LEU A 61 -9.10 -7.14 -8.38
CA LEU A 61 -8.56 -7.04 -9.74
C LEU A 61 -9.53 -7.56 -10.81
N SER A 62 -10.43 -8.48 -10.46
CA SER A 62 -11.44 -9.02 -11.37
C SER A 62 -12.71 -8.17 -11.41
N GLN A 63 -12.88 -7.24 -10.50
CA GLN A 63 -14.05 -6.37 -10.40
C GLN A 63 -13.95 -5.16 -11.32
N GLU A 64 -15.09 -4.57 -11.63
CA GLU A 64 -15.15 -3.30 -12.35
C GLU A 64 -14.73 -2.15 -11.40
N TRP A 65 -13.86 -1.27 -11.85
CA TRP A 65 -13.45 -0.08 -11.12
C TRP A 65 -14.20 1.14 -11.62
N LYS A 66 -14.85 1.85 -10.71
CA LYS A 66 -15.61 3.07 -10.99
C LYS A 66 -15.24 4.18 -10.01
N GLY A 67 -15.25 5.40 -10.50
CA GLY A 67 -15.06 6.59 -9.70
C GLY A 67 -13.62 6.76 -9.18
N ARG A 68 -13.49 7.44 -8.07
CA ARG A 68 -12.21 7.77 -7.44
C ARG A 68 -11.73 6.62 -6.56
N VAL A 69 -10.59 6.06 -6.88
CA VAL A 69 -10.04 4.87 -6.22
C VAL A 69 -9.06 5.23 -5.11
N TRP A 70 -9.22 4.59 -3.95
CA TRP A 70 -8.19 4.51 -2.92
C TRP A 70 -7.43 3.19 -3.08
N LEU A 71 -6.11 3.23 -3.18
CA LEU A 71 -5.29 2.05 -3.33
C LEU A 71 -4.18 2.00 -2.27
N ASN A 72 -4.32 1.10 -1.30
CA ASN A 72 -3.24 0.65 -0.44
C ASN A 72 -3.01 -0.85 -0.73
N PRO A 73 -2.16 -1.19 -1.73
CA PRO A 73 -2.09 -2.55 -2.25
C PRO A 73 -1.33 -3.48 -1.31
N PRO A 74 -1.57 -4.81 -1.40
CA PRO A 74 -0.69 -5.78 -0.77
C PRO A 74 0.71 -5.71 -1.39
N TYR A 75 1.75 -5.81 -0.55
CA TYR A 75 3.14 -5.66 -1.00
C TYR A 75 3.76 -6.94 -1.58
N SER A 76 3.05 -8.05 -1.56
CA SER A 76 3.48 -9.29 -2.22
C SER A 76 3.54 -9.15 -3.74
N ARG A 77 4.59 -9.68 -4.36
CA ARG A 77 4.69 -9.76 -5.81
C ARG A 77 4.01 -11.02 -6.33
N PRO A 78 3.36 -10.96 -7.50
CA PRO A 78 3.22 -9.83 -8.42
C PRO A 78 2.01 -8.93 -8.16
N LEU A 79 1.32 -9.08 -7.03
CA LEU A 79 0.05 -8.38 -6.77
C LEU A 79 0.21 -6.85 -6.75
N ILE A 80 1.24 -6.33 -6.10
CA ILE A 80 1.46 -4.89 -6.03
C ILE A 80 1.55 -4.26 -7.43
N GLU A 81 2.32 -4.87 -8.33
CA GLU A 81 2.48 -4.38 -9.70
C GLU A 81 1.15 -4.43 -10.48
N ARG A 82 0.36 -5.48 -10.28
CA ARG A 82 -0.94 -5.63 -10.94
C ARG A 82 -1.93 -4.55 -10.48
N PHE A 83 -2.01 -4.27 -9.20
CA PHE A 83 -2.87 -3.21 -8.67
C PHE A 83 -2.42 -1.82 -9.09
N VAL A 84 -1.13 -1.53 -9.05
CA VAL A 84 -0.59 -0.23 -9.48
C VAL A 84 -0.81 -0.01 -10.98
N ASN A 85 -0.56 -1.00 -11.82
CA ASN A 85 -0.87 -0.93 -13.26
C ASN A 85 -2.36 -0.71 -13.51
N ARG A 86 -3.23 -1.43 -12.79
CA ARG A 86 -4.68 -1.27 -12.90
C ARG A 86 -5.13 0.14 -12.54
N LEU A 87 -4.56 0.74 -11.49
CA LEU A 87 -4.86 2.13 -11.13
C LEU A 87 -4.38 3.11 -12.20
N ALA A 88 -3.19 2.89 -12.75
CA ALA A 88 -2.65 3.72 -13.84
C ALA A 88 -3.54 3.67 -15.09
N GLU A 89 -4.07 2.50 -15.44
CA GLU A 89 -5.03 2.32 -16.53
C GLU A 89 -6.38 2.97 -16.23
N HIS A 90 -6.86 2.87 -15.00
CA HIS A 90 -8.12 3.49 -14.55
C HIS A 90 -8.04 5.02 -14.57
N GLY A 91 -6.90 5.60 -14.20
CA GLY A 91 -6.60 7.02 -14.36
C GLY A 91 -7.28 7.97 -13.36
N ASN A 92 -7.93 7.45 -12.31
CA ASN A 92 -8.62 8.28 -11.31
C ASN A 92 -8.47 7.66 -9.90
N GLY A 93 -7.55 8.15 -9.11
CA GLY A 93 -7.37 7.68 -7.75
C GLY A 93 -6.05 8.09 -7.12
N ILE A 94 -5.85 7.61 -5.90
CA ILE A 94 -4.64 7.83 -5.11
C ILE A 94 -4.14 6.48 -4.63
N ALA A 95 -2.84 6.22 -4.80
CA ALA A 95 -2.15 5.10 -4.19
C ALA A 95 -1.26 5.57 -3.04
N LEU A 96 -1.29 4.84 -1.94
CA LEU A 96 -0.32 4.97 -0.86
C LEU A 96 0.70 3.83 -0.98
N LEU A 97 1.96 4.19 -1.20
CA LEU A 97 3.02 3.23 -1.45
C LEU A 97 4.23 3.52 -0.57
N PHE A 98 5.04 2.50 -0.27
CA PHE A 98 6.36 2.73 0.27
C PHE A 98 7.26 3.38 -0.78
N ASN A 99 8.07 4.33 -0.33
CA ASN A 99 9.00 5.08 -1.17
C ASN A 99 10.17 4.17 -1.62
N ARG A 100 9.95 3.41 -2.69
CA ARG A 100 10.94 2.56 -3.35
C ARG A 100 11.16 3.04 -4.78
N CYS A 101 11.63 4.28 -4.90
CA CYS A 101 11.79 4.97 -6.18
C CYS A 101 12.81 4.31 -7.12
N ASP A 102 13.70 3.48 -6.60
CA ASP A 102 14.66 2.67 -7.34
C ASP A 102 14.06 1.42 -7.98
N SER A 103 12.83 1.05 -7.61
CA SER A 103 12.18 -0.13 -8.15
C SER A 103 11.73 0.06 -9.61
N LYS A 104 11.71 -1.07 -10.36
CA LYS A 104 11.22 -1.07 -11.74
C LYS A 104 9.77 -0.54 -11.86
N MET A 105 8.91 -0.87 -10.91
CA MET A 105 7.54 -0.38 -10.87
C MET A 105 7.48 1.15 -10.79
N PHE A 106 8.31 1.79 -9.96
CA PHE A 106 8.38 3.25 -9.91
C PHE A 106 8.92 3.83 -11.21
N GLN A 107 10.00 3.28 -11.75
CA GLN A 107 10.64 3.79 -12.95
C GLN A 107 9.75 3.66 -14.21
N ASP A 108 9.13 2.50 -14.38
CA ASP A 108 8.41 2.18 -15.62
C ASP A 108 6.91 2.55 -15.56
N VAL A 109 6.32 2.71 -14.38
CA VAL A 109 4.88 2.94 -14.25
C VAL A 109 4.59 4.24 -13.51
N ILE A 110 5.06 4.40 -12.28
CA ILE A 110 4.64 5.51 -11.43
C ILE A 110 5.16 6.84 -11.97
N PHE A 111 6.45 6.95 -12.31
CA PHE A 111 7.01 8.17 -12.87
C PHE A 111 6.43 8.54 -14.25
N GLU A 112 5.98 7.54 -15.01
CA GLU A 112 5.39 7.76 -16.33
C GLU A 112 3.90 8.15 -16.26
N LYS A 113 3.16 7.65 -15.28
CA LYS A 113 1.69 7.73 -15.24
C LYS A 113 1.13 8.62 -14.14
N ALA A 114 1.84 8.82 -13.03
CA ALA A 114 1.36 9.66 -11.95
C ALA A 114 1.40 11.14 -12.36
N ILE A 115 0.29 11.85 -12.17
CA ILE A 115 0.22 13.30 -12.41
C ILE A 115 0.84 14.10 -11.25
N ALA A 116 0.92 13.53 -10.07
CA ALA A 116 1.54 14.12 -8.90
C ALA A 116 2.02 13.04 -7.93
N MET A 117 3.09 13.35 -7.19
CA MET A 117 3.61 12.51 -6.12
C MET A 117 3.86 13.38 -4.89
N LYS A 118 3.49 12.87 -3.72
CA LYS A 118 3.72 13.54 -2.44
C LYS A 118 4.52 12.64 -1.52
N PHE A 119 5.76 13.02 -1.26
CA PHE A 119 6.59 12.37 -0.24
C PHE A 119 6.13 12.80 1.15
N LEU A 120 5.76 11.84 1.98
CA LEU A 120 5.31 12.14 3.33
C LEU A 120 6.52 12.42 4.24
N ARG A 121 6.39 13.43 5.07
CA ARG A 121 7.48 13.90 5.94
C ARG A 121 7.90 12.86 6.98
N ASN A 122 6.93 12.16 7.56
CA ASN A 122 7.15 11.15 8.59
C ASN A 122 6.69 9.78 8.10
N ARG A 123 7.24 8.72 8.71
CA ARG A 123 6.77 7.36 8.45
C ARG A 123 5.38 7.16 9.02
N ILE A 124 4.46 6.60 8.22
CA ILE A 124 3.12 6.25 8.67
C ILE A 124 3.21 5.03 9.59
N ARG A 125 2.60 5.13 10.75
CA ARG A 125 2.38 3.98 11.63
C ARG A 125 1.00 3.41 11.34
N PHE A 126 0.98 2.36 10.56
CA PHE A 126 -0.25 1.65 10.18
C PHE A 126 -0.86 0.93 11.38
N PHE A 127 -2.14 0.65 11.30
CA PHE A 127 -2.84 -0.15 12.30
C PHE A 127 -2.81 -1.64 11.95
N ARG A 128 -2.76 -2.49 12.98
CA ARG A 128 -2.94 -3.92 12.85
C ARG A 128 -4.42 -4.28 12.82
N PRO A 129 -4.78 -5.51 12.38
CA PRO A 129 -6.17 -5.97 12.38
C PRO A 129 -6.85 -5.94 13.75
N ASP A 130 -6.11 -6.05 14.84
CA ASP A 130 -6.61 -5.95 16.22
C ASP A 130 -6.90 -4.52 16.70
N GLY A 131 -6.66 -3.51 15.84
CA GLY A 131 -6.85 -2.10 16.15
C GLY A 131 -5.68 -1.43 16.87
N THR A 132 -4.58 -2.15 17.13
CA THR A 132 -3.37 -1.56 17.70
C THR A 132 -2.52 -0.90 16.63
N ARG A 133 -1.84 0.19 16.99
CA ARG A 133 -0.92 0.86 16.08
C ARG A 133 0.39 0.08 15.97
N GLY A 134 0.84 -0.17 14.74
CA GLY A 134 2.11 -0.83 14.47
C GLY A 134 3.32 0.05 14.74
N ASP A 135 4.51 -0.53 14.65
CA ASP A 135 5.76 0.19 14.69
C ASP A 135 5.98 0.98 13.40
N SER A 136 6.98 1.88 13.41
CA SER A 136 7.36 2.59 12.20
C SER A 136 7.89 1.62 11.14
N PRO A 137 7.41 1.70 9.89
CA PRO A 137 7.93 0.87 8.81
C PRO A 137 9.39 1.20 8.49
N GLY A 138 10.06 0.30 7.78
CA GLY A 138 11.48 0.44 7.41
C GLY A 138 11.75 1.59 6.42
N CYS A 139 10.74 2.09 5.72
CA CYS A 139 10.86 3.20 4.77
C CYS A 139 9.68 4.17 4.86
N GLY A 140 9.86 5.36 4.27
CA GLY A 140 8.81 6.35 4.13
C GLY A 140 7.74 5.96 3.11
N SER A 141 6.66 6.73 3.06
CA SER A 141 5.55 6.55 2.13
C SER A 141 5.43 7.73 1.16
N ILE A 142 4.84 7.45 0.03
CA ILE A 142 4.56 8.36 -1.07
C ILE A 142 3.14 8.12 -1.56
#